data_a1f523efda5ca8cec53b5f9bb45b8560
#
_entry.id   a1f523efda5ca8cec53b5f9bb45b8560
#
_cell.length_a   1.000
_cell.length_b   1.000
_cell.length_c   1.000
_cell.angle_alpha   90.00
_cell.angle_beta   90.00
_cell.angle_gamma   90.00
#
_symmetry.space_group_name_H-M   'P 1'
#
loop_
_entity.id
_entity.type
_entity.pdbx_description
1 polymer ?
#
loop_
_entity_poly.entity_id
_entity_poly.type
_entity_poly.pdbx_seq_one_letter_code
_entity_poly.pdbx_strand_id
1 'polypeptide(L)'
;MEIFTLFTDPHIGTRRVANTTRESSKLLQEALYSAALEAADGPGKSICLGDLFDRSTNPEGVIVQGFAVAGRCRWVLAGNHDCANREGVVTSLDALQEMGCPIISPPNLSAPYFFADGPLYFVPHHASQQLFEQAMLDAAAHAGRERAGRASVLMLHCNYDQPFATEDDTLNLSPAIAQKLLESFDYIFLGHEHKPSTQFDGRVVILGNTHPTSFADISDKFSYQLEITDYEITLRRDRIWSKDERFASVMFGQELPDLRGVQFIDVIGAADEAVAVADFMQQVWENAPDALAVRNSVSVAGVSVADDEAEKPVVEDLRTRISRELDGTDLADLFSELAKEVAV
;
A
#
# COMPACT_ATOMS: atom_id res chain seq x y z
N MET A 1 -15.47 -3.95 27.21
CA MET A 1 -14.79 -4.71 26.16
C MET A 1 -15.26 -4.19 24.81
N GLU A 2 -14.35 -3.75 23.97
CA GLU A 2 -14.63 -3.35 22.60
C GLU A 2 -13.86 -4.28 21.64
N ILE A 3 -14.46 -4.54 20.49
CA ILE A 3 -13.88 -5.40 19.44
C ILE A 3 -13.69 -4.54 18.20
N PHE A 4 -12.50 -4.59 17.62
CA PHE A 4 -12.16 -3.90 16.39
C PHE A 4 -11.62 -4.87 15.35
N THR A 5 -11.99 -4.69 14.08
CA THR A 5 -11.34 -5.33 12.95
C THR A 5 -10.39 -4.33 12.32
N LEU A 6 -9.10 -4.67 12.26
CA LEU A 6 -8.05 -3.84 11.64
C LEU A 6 -7.69 -4.38 10.28
N PHE A 7 -7.61 -3.49 9.30
CA PHE A 7 -7.10 -3.76 7.96
C PHE A 7 -6.43 -2.50 7.37
N THR A 8 -5.71 -2.66 6.27
CA THR A 8 -4.98 -1.55 5.65
C THR A 8 -4.75 -1.79 4.17
N ASP A 9 -4.38 -0.74 3.46
CA ASP A 9 -3.88 -0.77 2.08
C ASP A 9 -4.82 -1.51 1.10
N PRO A 10 -6.14 -1.22 1.08
CA PRO A 10 -7.04 -1.82 0.10
C PRO A 10 -6.80 -1.32 -1.32
N HIS A 11 -6.18 -0.15 -1.51
CA HIS A 11 -5.83 0.43 -2.80
C HIS A 11 -6.97 0.39 -3.81
N ILE A 12 -8.17 0.80 -3.41
CA ILE A 12 -9.35 0.84 -4.28
C ILE A 12 -9.05 1.73 -5.48
N GLY A 13 -9.36 1.23 -6.68
CA GLY A 13 -9.08 1.94 -7.93
C GLY A 13 -7.71 1.66 -8.54
N THR A 14 -6.92 0.75 -7.96
CA THR A 14 -5.63 0.30 -8.54
C THR A 14 -5.80 -0.12 -9.99
N ARG A 15 -4.93 0.38 -10.86
CA ARG A 15 -4.86 -0.01 -12.26
C ARG A 15 -3.48 -0.58 -12.54
N ARG A 16 -3.40 -1.89 -12.68
CA ARG A 16 -2.18 -2.58 -13.13
C ARG A 16 -2.28 -2.87 -14.62
N VAL A 17 -1.20 -2.64 -15.33
CA VAL A 17 -1.07 -2.93 -16.77
C VAL A 17 -0.10 -4.10 -16.97
N ALA A 18 0.95 -4.15 -16.18
CA ALA A 18 1.94 -5.22 -16.24
C ALA A 18 1.32 -6.56 -15.81
N ASN A 19 1.57 -7.58 -16.59
CA ASN A 19 1.13 -8.96 -16.32
C ASN A 19 -0.39 -9.16 -16.27
N THR A 20 -1.18 -8.22 -16.81
CA THR A 20 -2.65 -8.28 -16.83
C THR A 20 -3.18 -8.10 -18.25
N THR A 21 -4.37 -8.64 -18.51
CA THR A 21 -5.22 -8.27 -19.63
C THR A 21 -6.14 -7.13 -19.21
N ARG A 22 -6.89 -6.57 -20.17
CA ARG A 22 -7.92 -5.56 -19.84
C ARG A 22 -9.01 -6.12 -18.92
N GLU A 23 -9.36 -7.39 -19.09
CA GLU A 23 -10.38 -8.06 -18.30
C GLU A 23 -9.85 -8.43 -16.92
N SER A 24 -8.68 -9.06 -16.83
CA SER A 24 -8.09 -9.44 -15.56
C SER A 24 -7.74 -8.22 -14.68
N SER A 25 -7.37 -7.08 -15.29
CA SER A 25 -7.19 -5.82 -14.54
C SER A 25 -8.49 -5.33 -13.88
N LYS A 26 -9.66 -5.57 -14.49
CA LYS A 26 -10.96 -5.27 -13.87
C LYS A 26 -11.28 -6.25 -12.75
N LEU A 27 -11.03 -7.55 -12.98
CA LEU A 27 -11.21 -8.58 -11.96
C LEU A 27 -10.33 -8.31 -10.73
N LEU A 28 -9.09 -7.84 -10.94
CA LEU A 28 -8.22 -7.42 -9.84
C LEU A 28 -8.83 -6.24 -9.05
N GLN A 29 -9.37 -5.21 -9.74
CA GLN A 29 -10.05 -4.11 -9.06
C GLN A 29 -11.27 -4.57 -8.26
N GLU A 30 -12.05 -5.50 -8.82
CA GLU A 30 -13.21 -6.08 -8.14
C GLU A 30 -12.77 -6.93 -6.93
N ALA A 31 -11.69 -7.71 -7.03
CA ALA A 31 -11.14 -8.50 -5.95
C ALA A 31 -10.64 -7.62 -4.78
N LEU A 32 -9.91 -6.55 -5.09
CA LEU A 32 -9.44 -5.57 -4.10
C LEU A 32 -10.61 -4.89 -3.37
N TYR A 33 -11.60 -4.45 -4.12
CA TYR A 33 -12.80 -3.82 -3.54
C TYR A 33 -13.59 -4.81 -2.67
N SER A 34 -13.78 -6.04 -3.13
CA SER A 34 -14.48 -7.09 -2.37
C SER A 34 -13.75 -7.42 -1.07
N ALA A 35 -12.42 -7.57 -1.12
CA ALA A 35 -11.61 -7.83 0.07
C ALA A 35 -11.69 -6.67 1.09
N ALA A 36 -11.71 -5.42 0.59
CA ALA A 36 -11.88 -4.24 1.44
C ALA A 36 -13.26 -4.18 2.11
N LEU A 37 -14.33 -4.51 1.36
CA LEU A 37 -15.69 -4.58 1.92
C LEU A 37 -15.82 -5.68 2.97
N GLU A 38 -15.28 -6.86 2.69
CA GLU A 38 -15.30 -7.99 3.63
C GLU A 38 -14.54 -7.66 4.92
N ALA A 39 -13.38 -7.00 4.82
CA ALA A 39 -12.64 -6.52 5.97
C ALA A 39 -13.41 -5.44 6.75
N ALA A 40 -14.09 -4.52 6.05
CA ALA A 40 -14.88 -3.46 6.67
C ALA A 40 -16.17 -4.00 7.36
N ASP A 41 -16.71 -5.12 6.88
CA ASP A 41 -17.85 -5.83 7.49
C ASP A 41 -17.40 -6.86 8.56
N GLY A 42 -16.14 -6.84 8.97
CA GLY A 42 -15.58 -7.72 9.99
C GLY A 42 -16.21 -7.52 11.38
N PRO A 43 -15.93 -8.43 12.32
CA PRO A 43 -16.51 -8.37 13.67
C PRO A 43 -16.20 -7.07 14.41
N GLY A 44 -17.21 -6.49 15.07
CA GLY A 44 -17.06 -5.27 15.88
C GLY A 44 -17.04 -4.00 15.05
N LYS A 45 -16.13 -3.08 15.37
CA LYS A 45 -15.95 -1.79 14.67
C LYS A 45 -14.71 -1.89 13.79
N SER A 46 -14.83 -1.66 12.49
CA SER A 46 -13.70 -1.75 11.59
C SER A 46 -12.88 -0.47 11.53
N ILE A 47 -11.56 -0.61 11.38
CA ILE A 47 -10.59 0.49 11.28
C ILE A 47 -9.68 0.21 10.09
N CYS A 48 -9.61 1.14 9.14
CA CYS A 48 -8.67 1.12 8.02
C CYS A 48 -7.45 1.99 8.36
N LEU A 49 -6.24 1.41 8.28
CA LEU A 49 -4.99 2.07 8.63
C LEU A 49 -4.31 2.76 7.43
N GLY A 50 -5.08 3.27 6.49
CA GLY A 50 -4.58 4.09 5.39
C GLY A 50 -4.56 3.41 4.04
N ASP A 51 -4.22 4.20 3.03
CA ASP A 51 -4.21 3.83 1.62
C ASP A 51 -5.50 3.17 1.17
N LEU A 52 -6.63 3.82 1.55
CA LEU A 52 -7.96 3.42 1.09
C LEU A 52 -8.02 3.42 -0.43
N PHE A 53 -7.43 4.44 -1.05
CA PHE A 53 -7.34 4.59 -2.49
C PHE A 53 -5.91 4.35 -3.00
N ASP A 54 -5.77 3.93 -4.27
CA ASP A 54 -4.48 3.81 -4.95
C ASP A 54 -3.90 5.19 -5.36
N ARG A 55 -4.71 6.25 -5.32
CA ARG A 55 -4.33 7.62 -5.70
C ARG A 55 -5.14 8.64 -4.90
N SER A 56 -4.56 9.80 -4.71
CA SER A 56 -5.23 10.91 -4.02
C SER A 56 -6.47 11.43 -4.75
N THR A 57 -6.53 11.32 -6.08
CA THR A 57 -7.70 11.71 -6.89
C THR A 57 -8.19 10.55 -7.75
N ASN A 58 -9.48 10.28 -7.71
CA ASN A 58 -10.10 9.12 -8.35
C ASN A 58 -11.37 9.48 -9.14
N PRO A 59 -11.74 8.67 -10.15
CA PRO A 59 -13.05 8.78 -10.81
C PRO A 59 -14.22 8.52 -9.83
N GLU A 60 -15.39 9.06 -10.15
CA GLU A 60 -16.60 8.99 -9.31
C GLU A 60 -16.96 7.57 -8.89
N GLY A 61 -16.85 6.59 -9.81
CA GLY A 61 -17.14 5.18 -9.49
C GLY A 61 -16.23 4.60 -8.41
N VAL A 62 -14.95 5.01 -8.39
CA VAL A 62 -13.98 4.60 -7.36
C VAL A 62 -14.28 5.32 -6.03
N ILE A 63 -14.67 6.60 -6.06
CA ILE A 63 -15.09 7.34 -4.87
C ILE A 63 -16.33 6.68 -4.24
N VAL A 64 -17.30 6.23 -5.03
CA VAL A 64 -18.48 5.50 -4.53
C VAL A 64 -18.07 4.19 -3.85
N GLN A 65 -17.12 3.47 -4.41
CA GLN A 65 -16.56 2.26 -3.77
C GLN A 65 -15.86 2.59 -2.45
N GLY A 66 -15.02 3.63 -2.43
CA GLY A 66 -14.37 4.11 -1.20
C GLY A 66 -15.38 4.53 -0.13
N PHE A 67 -16.45 5.23 -0.52
CA PHE A 67 -17.56 5.60 0.37
C PHE A 67 -18.24 4.37 0.98
N ALA A 68 -18.48 3.33 0.18
CA ALA A 68 -19.09 2.09 0.66
C ALA A 68 -18.23 1.37 1.71
N VAL A 69 -16.90 1.40 1.59
CA VAL A 69 -15.96 0.85 2.57
C VAL A 69 -15.83 1.77 3.79
N ALA A 70 -15.51 3.05 3.57
CA ALA A 70 -15.29 4.02 4.65
C ALA A 70 -16.52 4.22 5.55
N GLY A 71 -17.73 4.18 4.96
CA GLY A 71 -19.00 4.29 5.70
C GLY A 71 -19.29 3.12 6.65
N ARG A 72 -18.56 1.99 6.52
CA ARG A 72 -18.62 0.85 7.44
C ARG A 72 -17.57 0.93 8.54
N CYS A 73 -16.54 1.75 8.34
CA CYS A 73 -15.47 1.89 9.30
C CYS A 73 -15.84 2.80 10.47
N ARG A 74 -15.31 2.52 11.64
CA ARG A 74 -15.29 3.43 12.77
C ARG A 74 -14.32 4.59 12.52
N TRP A 75 -13.16 4.28 11.92
CA TRP A 75 -12.14 5.23 11.54
C TRP A 75 -11.42 4.79 10.27
N VAL A 76 -11.05 5.74 9.44
CA VAL A 76 -10.16 5.57 8.29
C VAL A 76 -9.00 6.54 8.44
N LEU A 77 -7.80 6.02 8.60
CA LEU A 77 -6.58 6.80 8.68
C LEU A 77 -6.15 7.22 7.27
N ALA A 78 -5.65 8.42 7.09
CA ALA A 78 -5.06 8.83 5.81
C ALA A 78 -3.67 8.21 5.65
N GLY A 79 -3.46 7.51 4.52
CA GLY A 79 -2.16 7.02 4.07
C GLY A 79 -1.51 7.97 3.06
N ASN A 80 -0.33 7.63 2.53
CA ASN A 80 0.39 8.48 1.58
C ASN A 80 -0.30 8.56 0.21
N HIS A 81 -0.93 7.48 -0.26
CA HIS A 81 -1.70 7.48 -1.50
C HIS A 81 -3.00 8.29 -1.41
N ASP A 82 -3.53 8.48 -0.21
CA ASP A 82 -4.77 9.23 0.04
C ASP A 82 -4.52 10.75 0.09
N CYS A 83 -3.28 11.17 0.40
CA CYS A 83 -2.91 12.56 0.61
C CYS A 83 -2.51 13.25 -0.70
N ALA A 84 -2.73 14.57 -0.77
CA ALA A 84 -2.15 15.41 -1.81
C ALA A 84 -0.81 15.97 -1.34
N ASN A 85 0.19 15.96 -2.23
CA ASN A 85 1.52 16.54 -1.95
C ASN A 85 1.55 18.07 -2.08
N ARG A 86 0.38 18.72 -2.23
CA ARG A 86 0.25 20.18 -2.40
C ARG A 86 -0.96 20.72 -1.66
N GLU A 87 -0.78 21.85 -1.00
CA GLU A 87 -1.88 22.60 -0.40
C GLU A 87 -2.94 23.00 -1.45
N GLY A 88 -4.20 22.95 -1.06
CA GLY A 88 -5.33 23.37 -1.89
C GLY A 88 -5.81 22.33 -2.92
N VAL A 89 -5.22 21.15 -2.96
CA VAL A 89 -5.74 20.04 -3.77
C VAL A 89 -6.74 19.25 -2.93
N VAL A 90 -7.99 19.17 -3.41
CA VAL A 90 -9.03 18.33 -2.79
C VAL A 90 -8.79 16.89 -3.23
N THR A 91 -8.63 15.99 -2.27
CA THR A 91 -8.43 14.57 -2.51
C THR A 91 -9.76 13.80 -2.51
N SER A 92 -9.73 12.54 -2.97
CA SER A 92 -10.88 11.65 -2.85
C SER A 92 -11.23 11.37 -1.39
N LEU A 93 -10.22 11.36 -0.50
CA LEU A 93 -10.43 11.17 0.93
C LEU A 93 -11.11 12.39 1.57
N ASP A 94 -10.74 13.63 1.17
CA ASP A 94 -11.42 14.85 1.60
C ASP A 94 -12.89 14.83 1.18
N ALA A 95 -13.18 14.36 -0.05
CA ALA A 95 -14.56 14.22 -0.51
C ALA A 95 -15.36 13.24 0.37
N LEU A 96 -14.77 12.11 0.79
CA LEU A 96 -15.41 11.19 1.73
C LEU A 96 -15.64 11.84 3.11
N GLN A 97 -14.72 12.65 3.58
CA GLN A 97 -14.85 13.38 4.84
C GLN A 97 -16.02 14.37 4.80
N GLU A 98 -16.13 15.14 3.72
CA GLU A 98 -17.27 16.06 3.48
C GLU A 98 -18.61 15.31 3.36
N MET A 99 -18.60 14.07 2.89
CA MET A 99 -19.77 13.18 2.84
C MET A 99 -20.09 12.54 4.21
N GLY A 100 -19.34 12.85 5.26
CA GLY A 100 -19.55 12.40 6.64
C GLY A 100 -18.89 11.07 6.99
N CYS A 101 -17.94 10.56 6.18
CA CYS A 101 -17.14 9.42 6.57
C CYS A 101 -16.14 9.78 7.68
N PRO A 102 -15.84 8.85 8.60
CA PRO A 102 -14.98 9.09 9.76
C PRO A 102 -13.49 9.05 9.40
N ILE A 103 -13.02 10.07 8.70
CA ILE A 103 -11.64 10.19 8.22
C ILE A 103 -10.75 10.87 9.26
N ILE A 104 -9.56 10.31 9.48
CA ILE A 104 -8.49 10.91 10.30
C ILE A 104 -7.35 11.32 9.35
N SER A 105 -7.26 12.62 9.09
CA SER A 105 -6.21 13.24 8.29
C SER A 105 -5.69 14.51 9.01
N PRO A 106 -4.44 14.97 8.77
CA PRO A 106 -3.97 16.20 9.35
C PRO A 106 -4.79 17.39 8.85
N PRO A 107 -5.37 18.20 9.72
CA PRO A 107 -6.12 19.40 9.31
C PRO A 107 -5.22 20.50 8.76
N ASN A 108 -3.91 20.38 8.99
CA ASN A 108 -2.87 21.30 8.55
C ASN A 108 -1.59 20.51 8.24
N LEU A 109 -1.12 20.59 7.00
CA LEU A 109 0.09 19.89 6.54
C LEU A 109 1.39 20.39 7.19
N SER A 110 1.37 21.58 7.82
CA SER A 110 2.56 22.19 8.43
C SER A 110 2.65 22.00 9.95
N ALA A 111 1.78 21.18 10.55
CA ALA A 111 1.77 20.94 11.99
C ALA A 111 1.69 19.44 12.32
N PRO A 112 2.35 19.01 13.43
CA PRO A 112 2.16 17.64 13.91
C PRO A 112 0.70 17.44 14.35
N TYR A 113 0.16 16.26 14.05
CA TYR A 113 -1.24 15.93 14.37
C TYR A 113 -1.37 14.47 14.78
N PHE A 114 -2.11 14.24 15.86
CA PHE A 114 -2.62 12.93 16.23
C PHE A 114 -4.09 13.05 16.66
N PHE A 115 -4.81 11.94 16.57
CA PHE A 115 -6.18 11.81 17.04
C PHE A 115 -6.26 10.70 18.11
N ALA A 116 -7.10 10.88 19.11
CA ALA A 116 -7.33 9.89 20.15
C ALA A 116 -8.83 9.64 20.37
N ASP A 117 -9.21 8.35 20.47
CA ASP A 117 -10.56 7.89 20.79
C ASP A 117 -10.46 6.80 21.87
N GLY A 118 -10.55 7.18 23.14
CA GLY A 118 -10.35 6.28 24.27
C GLY A 118 -8.93 5.68 24.29
N PRO A 119 -8.80 4.34 24.21
CA PRO A 119 -7.48 3.68 24.20
C PRO A 119 -6.77 3.73 22.83
N LEU A 120 -7.42 4.25 21.78
CA LEU A 120 -6.93 4.26 20.43
C LEU A 120 -6.28 5.59 20.10
N TYR A 121 -5.05 5.54 19.57
CA TYR A 121 -4.28 6.69 19.12
C TYR A 121 -3.91 6.50 17.66
N PHE A 122 -4.06 7.56 16.87
CA PHE A 122 -3.86 7.54 15.43
C PHE A 122 -2.93 8.66 15.03
N VAL A 123 -1.90 8.35 14.26
CA VAL A 123 -1.04 9.33 13.60
C VAL A 123 -1.11 9.09 12.09
N PRO A 124 -1.84 9.92 11.34
CA PRO A 124 -1.99 9.80 9.89
C PRO A 124 -0.68 10.13 9.17
N HIS A 125 -0.65 9.91 7.86
CA HIS A 125 0.45 10.38 7.03
C HIS A 125 0.66 11.89 7.16
N HIS A 126 1.93 12.34 7.22
CA HIS A 126 2.35 13.74 7.34
C HIS A 126 3.24 14.14 6.17
N ALA A 127 3.32 15.45 5.92
CA ALA A 127 4.12 16.01 4.83
C ALA A 127 5.65 15.86 5.05
N SER A 128 6.10 15.48 6.24
CA SER A 128 7.52 15.23 6.52
C SER A 128 7.73 14.27 7.68
N GLN A 129 8.87 13.59 7.65
CA GLN A 129 9.31 12.70 8.72
C GLN A 129 9.37 13.41 10.08
N GLN A 130 9.84 14.68 10.11
CA GLN A 130 9.94 15.45 11.35
C GLN A 130 8.57 15.69 12.00
N LEU A 131 7.56 16.09 11.21
CA LEU A 131 6.20 16.30 11.72
C LEU A 131 5.58 14.99 12.20
N PHE A 132 5.81 13.89 11.47
CA PHE A 132 5.33 12.58 11.83
C PHE A 132 5.93 12.09 13.16
N GLU A 133 7.26 12.21 13.33
CA GLU A 133 7.93 11.85 14.59
C GLU A 133 7.43 12.70 15.76
N GLN A 134 7.26 14.00 15.56
CA GLN A 134 6.73 14.88 16.61
C GLN A 134 5.30 14.47 16.98
N ALA A 135 4.44 14.15 16.01
CA ALA A 135 3.07 13.70 16.26
C ALA A 135 3.03 12.38 17.06
N MET A 136 3.92 11.42 16.75
CA MET A 136 4.05 10.18 17.52
C MET A 136 4.47 10.44 18.97
N LEU A 137 5.44 11.34 19.18
CA LEU A 137 5.92 11.69 20.53
C LEU A 137 4.85 12.45 21.33
N ASP A 138 4.09 13.32 20.68
CA ASP A 138 2.98 14.04 21.31
C ASP A 138 1.84 13.07 21.71
N ALA A 139 1.52 12.11 20.83
CA ALA A 139 0.59 11.02 21.15
C ALA A 139 1.06 10.18 22.34
N ALA A 140 2.34 9.81 22.39
CA ALA A 140 2.93 9.06 23.49
C ALA A 140 2.90 9.86 24.81
N ALA A 141 3.22 11.16 24.76
CA ALA A 141 3.14 12.02 25.93
C ALA A 141 1.69 12.20 26.44
N HIS A 142 0.72 12.24 25.52
CA HIS A 142 -0.71 12.28 25.87
C HIS A 142 -1.14 10.96 26.51
N ALA A 143 -0.84 9.81 25.88
CA ALA A 143 -1.15 8.49 26.40
C ALA A 143 -0.54 8.28 27.80
N GLY A 144 0.71 8.69 28.03
CA GLY A 144 1.38 8.59 29.33
C GLY A 144 0.67 9.35 30.45
N ARG A 145 0.01 10.47 30.13
CA ARG A 145 -0.78 11.24 31.13
C ARG A 145 -2.15 10.63 31.39
N GLU A 146 -2.84 10.18 30.34
CA GLU A 146 -4.24 9.73 30.40
C GLU A 146 -4.38 8.24 30.77
N ARG A 147 -3.34 7.45 30.49
CA ARG A 147 -3.40 5.98 30.56
C ARG A 147 -3.69 5.47 31.96
N ALA A 148 -3.09 6.04 33.01
CA ALA A 148 -3.23 5.57 34.39
C ALA A 148 -3.18 4.02 34.55
N GLY A 149 -2.34 3.35 33.74
CA GLY A 149 -2.20 1.89 33.69
C GLY A 149 -3.22 1.16 32.79
N ARG A 150 -4.07 1.90 32.03
CA ARG A 150 -5.01 1.30 31.09
C ARG A 150 -4.35 0.89 29.78
N ALA A 151 -4.97 -0.05 29.08
CA ALA A 151 -4.56 -0.47 27.75
C ALA A 151 -4.56 0.69 26.75
N SER A 152 -3.57 0.74 25.85
CA SER A 152 -3.51 1.73 24.79
C SER A 152 -2.78 1.21 23.57
N VAL A 153 -3.23 1.62 22.38
CA VAL A 153 -2.65 1.22 21.10
C VAL A 153 -2.42 2.43 20.21
N LEU A 154 -1.35 2.37 19.42
CA LEU A 154 -1.00 3.38 18.43
C LEU A 154 -1.16 2.79 17.02
N MET A 155 -1.80 3.55 16.14
CA MET A 155 -2.06 3.18 14.74
C MET A 155 -1.40 4.19 13.81
N LEU A 156 -0.56 3.71 12.90
CA LEU A 156 0.29 4.49 12.01
C LEU A 156 0.13 4.02 10.56
N HIS A 157 0.49 4.91 9.62
CA HIS A 157 0.69 4.54 8.22
C HIS A 157 2.09 4.93 7.78
N CYS A 158 3.04 3.99 7.80
CA CYS A 158 4.44 4.21 7.48
C CYS A 158 5.22 2.91 7.30
N ASN A 159 6.44 3.00 6.75
CA ASN A 159 7.42 1.91 6.75
C ASN A 159 7.94 1.62 8.16
N TYR A 160 8.44 0.40 8.35
CA TYR A 160 9.22 0.03 9.51
C TYR A 160 10.68 -0.24 9.11
N ASP A 161 11.61 0.46 9.78
CA ASP A 161 13.07 0.30 9.61
C ASP A 161 13.57 0.35 8.15
N GLN A 162 13.02 1.30 7.37
CA GLN A 162 13.39 1.56 5.98
C GLN A 162 14.09 2.93 5.84
N PRO A 163 15.27 3.16 6.45
CA PRO A 163 15.90 4.48 6.55
C PRO A 163 16.34 5.06 5.19
N PHE A 164 16.36 4.23 4.15
CA PHE A 164 16.77 4.62 2.79
C PHE A 164 15.62 4.58 1.78
N ALA A 165 14.38 4.54 2.26
CA ALA A 165 13.24 4.75 1.39
C ALA A 165 13.37 6.15 0.76
N THR A 166 13.70 6.19 -0.53
CA THR A 166 14.10 7.42 -1.26
C THR A 166 12.92 8.13 -1.90
N GLU A 167 11.72 7.62 -1.70
CA GLU A 167 10.51 8.29 -2.19
C GLU A 167 10.08 9.31 -1.15
N ASP A 168 9.95 10.57 -1.56
CA ASP A 168 9.61 11.72 -0.69
C ASP A 168 8.27 11.54 0.06
N ASP A 169 7.48 10.53 -0.34
CA ASP A 169 6.14 10.25 0.18
C ASP A 169 6.11 9.14 1.25
N THR A 170 7.25 8.56 1.61
CA THR A 170 7.29 7.46 2.58
C THR A 170 7.85 7.89 3.93
N LEU A 171 7.02 7.74 4.97
CA LEU A 171 7.43 7.93 6.35
C LEU A 171 7.96 6.63 6.95
N ASN A 172 8.78 6.74 7.98
CA ASN A 172 9.46 5.60 8.58
C ASN A 172 9.38 5.60 10.11
N LEU A 173 9.06 4.45 10.69
CA LEU A 173 9.20 4.19 12.12
C LEU A 173 10.53 3.44 12.36
N SER A 174 11.52 4.13 12.95
CA SER A 174 12.77 3.46 13.32
C SER A 174 12.60 2.57 14.56
N PRO A 175 13.40 1.50 14.73
CA PRO A 175 13.37 0.65 15.92
C PRO A 175 13.57 1.43 17.22
N ALA A 176 14.42 2.46 17.21
CA ALA A 176 14.68 3.30 18.39
C ALA A 176 13.44 4.11 18.81
N ILE A 177 12.72 4.68 17.85
CA ILE A 177 11.45 5.39 18.11
C ILE A 177 10.38 4.39 18.55
N ALA A 178 10.25 3.23 17.87
CA ALA A 178 9.31 2.18 18.24
C ALA A 178 9.50 1.73 19.70
N GLN A 179 10.74 1.49 20.12
CA GLN A 179 11.04 1.12 21.51
C GLN A 179 10.57 2.18 22.50
N LYS A 180 10.80 3.45 22.21
CA LYS A 180 10.35 4.57 23.05
C LYS A 180 8.82 4.67 23.11
N LEU A 181 8.14 4.49 22.00
CA LEU A 181 6.68 4.51 21.93
C LEU A 181 6.06 3.35 22.73
N LEU A 182 6.70 2.18 22.74
CA LEU A 182 6.26 1.01 23.50
C LEU A 182 6.36 1.17 25.03
N GLU A 183 6.95 2.26 25.52
CA GLU A 183 6.84 2.65 26.95
C GLU A 183 5.45 3.23 27.26
N SER A 184 4.76 3.81 26.27
CA SER A 184 3.44 4.42 26.40
C SER A 184 2.31 3.61 25.79
N PHE A 185 2.59 2.72 24.84
CA PHE A 185 1.61 1.91 24.13
C PHE A 185 1.88 0.42 24.33
N ASP A 186 0.82 -0.39 24.42
CA ASP A 186 0.94 -1.84 24.51
C ASP A 186 1.24 -2.45 23.13
N TYR A 187 0.61 -1.90 22.08
CA TYR A 187 0.78 -2.29 20.69
C TYR A 187 0.93 -1.07 19.77
N ILE A 188 1.67 -1.26 18.69
CA ILE A 188 1.77 -0.34 17.55
C ILE A 188 1.38 -1.12 16.29
N PHE A 189 0.37 -0.62 15.57
CA PHE A 189 -0.10 -1.20 14.30
C PHE A 189 0.29 -0.29 13.15
N LEU A 190 0.83 -0.90 12.06
CA LEU A 190 1.29 -0.17 10.87
C LEU A 190 0.56 -0.66 9.62
N GLY A 191 0.06 0.30 8.84
CA GLY A 191 -0.22 0.16 7.41
C GLY A 191 1.00 0.51 6.58
N HIS A 192 0.86 0.56 5.25
CA HIS A 192 1.82 0.90 4.21
C HIS A 192 2.63 -0.28 3.66
N GLU A 193 3.24 -1.11 4.48
CA GLU A 193 3.96 -2.28 3.99
C GLU A 193 2.99 -3.42 3.68
N HIS A 194 2.98 -3.89 2.42
CA HIS A 194 2.03 -4.89 1.95
C HIS A 194 2.28 -6.30 2.47
N LYS A 195 3.46 -6.59 3.02
CA LYS A 195 3.79 -7.91 3.59
C LYS A 195 3.62 -7.88 5.11
N PRO A 196 2.77 -8.74 5.67
CA PRO A 196 2.57 -8.77 7.11
C PRO A 196 3.81 -9.27 7.83
N SER A 197 4.15 -8.59 8.93
CA SER A 197 5.26 -8.99 9.81
C SER A 197 5.06 -8.48 11.22
N THR A 198 5.88 -8.95 12.16
CA THR A 198 5.84 -8.48 13.55
C THR A 198 7.25 -8.25 14.10
N GLN A 199 7.37 -7.26 14.99
CA GLN A 199 8.60 -6.89 15.67
C GLN A 199 8.34 -6.74 17.18
N PHE A 200 9.38 -6.61 18.00
CA PHE A 200 9.29 -6.42 19.45
C PHE A 200 8.35 -7.44 20.14
N ASP A 201 8.63 -8.73 19.93
CA ASP A 201 7.83 -9.84 20.48
C ASP A 201 6.33 -9.76 20.12
N GLY A 202 6.04 -9.25 18.92
CA GLY A 202 4.68 -9.12 18.41
C GLY A 202 3.94 -7.85 18.84
N ARG A 203 4.61 -6.90 19.51
CA ARG A 203 4.00 -5.64 19.94
C ARG A 203 3.99 -4.56 18.85
N VAL A 204 4.87 -4.64 17.85
CA VAL A 204 4.79 -3.86 16.61
C VAL A 204 4.31 -4.79 15.51
N VAL A 205 3.16 -4.48 14.92
CA VAL A 205 2.47 -5.35 13.96
C VAL A 205 2.28 -4.59 12.65
N ILE A 206 2.98 -5.05 11.62
CA ILE A 206 2.76 -4.62 10.24
C ILE A 206 1.64 -5.50 9.69
N LEU A 207 0.49 -4.87 9.34
CA LEU A 207 -0.71 -5.65 9.00
C LEU A 207 -0.60 -6.33 7.63
N GLY A 208 0.04 -5.67 6.65
CA GLY A 208 -0.03 -6.06 5.25
C GLY A 208 -1.38 -5.69 4.62
N ASN A 209 -1.41 -5.57 3.29
CA ASN A 209 -2.63 -5.23 2.57
C ASN A 209 -3.69 -6.36 2.61
N THR A 210 -4.94 -6.04 2.27
CA THR A 210 -6.06 -6.99 2.30
C THR A 210 -6.02 -8.03 1.17
N HIS A 211 -5.36 -7.72 0.06
CA HIS A 211 -5.25 -8.58 -1.12
C HIS A 211 -3.98 -8.21 -1.90
N PRO A 212 -3.25 -9.16 -2.53
CA PRO A 212 -2.11 -8.81 -3.37
C PRO A 212 -2.49 -7.87 -4.51
N THR A 213 -1.70 -6.83 -4.72
CA THR A 213 -1.87 -5.87 -5.83
C THR A 213 -0.97 -6.22 -7.01
N SER A 214 0.11 -7.00 -6.78
CA SER A 214 1.11 -7.37 -7.78
C SER A 214 1.90 -8.62 -7.35
N PHE A 215 2.80 -9.10 -8.20
CA PHE A 215 3.71 -10.19 -7.86
C PHE A 215 4.72 -9.83 -6.75
N ALA A 216 4.96 -8.55 -6.50
CA ALA A 216 5.91 -8.11 -5.47
C ALA A 216 5.40 -8.34 -4.05
N ASP A 217 4.08 -8.39 -3.87
CA ASP A 217 3.44 -8.51 -2.55
C ASP A 217 2.68 -9.84 -2.34
N ILE A 218 3.01 -10.86 -3.13
CA ILE A 218 2.46 -12.23 -2.96
C ILE A 218 2.91 -12.80 -1.62
N SER A 219 1.98 -12.84 -0.68
CA SER A 219 2.11 -13.41 0.67
C SER A 219 0.72 -13.68 1.22
N ASP A 220 0.58 -14.52 2.23
CA ASP A 220 -0.70 -14.64 2.95
C ASP A 220 -1.15 -13.27 3.44
N LYS A 221 -2.48 -13.00 3.35
CA LYS A 221 -3.08 -11.76 3.85
C LYS A 221 -4.02 -12.06 5.01
N PHE A 222 -4.11 -11.10 5.92
CA PHE A 222 -4.85 -11.28 7.16
C PHE A 222 -5.73 -10.07 7.46
N SER A 223 -6.88 -10.32 8.08
CA SER A 223 -7.57 -9.35 8.91
C SER A 223 -7.17 -9.57 10.37
N TYR A 224 -7.23 -8.52 11.16
CA TYR A 224 -6.84 -8.60 12.57
C TYR A 224 -8.01 -8.20 13.45
N GLN A 225 -8.30 -9.01 14.46
CA GLN A 225 -9.29 -8.72 15.48
C GLN A 225 -8.58 -8.28 16.76
N LEU A 226 -8.88 -7.07 17.20
CA LEU A 226 -8.35 -6.45 18.40
C LEU A 226 -9.46 -6.36 19.44
N GLU A 227 -9.34 -7.09 20.52
CA GLU A 227 -10.23 -7.00 21.67
C GLU A 227 -9.55 -6.17 22.75
N ILE A 228 -10.19 -5.08 23.17
CA ILE A 228 -9.65 -4.17 24.20
C ILE A 228 -10.60 -4.15 25.39
N THR A 229 -10.05 -4.40 26.57
CA THR A 229 -10.64 -4.07 27.87
C THR A 229 -9.90 -2.90 28.49
N ASP A 230 -10.27 -2.47 29.69
CA ASP A 230 -9.57 -1.38 30.39
C ASP A 230 -8.07 -1.67 30.60
N TYR A 231 -7.68 -2.94 30.72
CA TYR A 231 -6.32 -3.34 31.14
C TYR A 231 -5.65 -4.38 30.21
N GLU A 232 -6.42 -5.01 29.33
CA GLU A 232 -5.91 -6.13 28.53
C GLU A 232 -6.25 -5.92 27.06
N ILE A 233 -5.33 -6.37 26.21
CA ILE A 233 -5.47 -6.41 24.77
C ILE A 233 -5.26 -7.83 24.31
N THR A 234 -6.21 -8.35 23.54
CA THR A 234 -6.08 -9.61 22.82
C THR A 234 -6.06 -9.34 21.33
N LEU A 235 -5.05 -9.85 20.64
CA LEU A 235 -4.91 -9.76 19.19
C LEU A 235 -5.08 -11.14 18.59
N ARG A 236 -5.97 -11.27 17.59
CA ARG A 236 -6.13 -12.45 16.74
C ARG A 236 -5.97 -12.03 15.29
N ARG A 237 -5.58 -12.97 14.44
CA ARG A 237 -5.52 -12.75 13.01
C ARG A 237 -6.21 -13.91 12.27
N ASP A 238 -7.02 -13.57 11.28
CA ASP A 238 -7.69 -14.51 10.41
C ASP A 238 -7.15 -14.36 8.98
N ARG A 239 -6.74 -15.47 8.35
CA ARG A 239 -6.22 -15.43 6.98
C ARG A 239 -7.37 -15.23 6.01
N ILE A 240 -7.30 -14.12 5.24
CA ILE A 240 -8.31 -13.73 4.25
C ILE A 240 -7.88 -14.06 2.81
N TRP A 241 -6.58 -14.22 2.56
CA TRP A 241 -6.04 -14.66 1.28
C TRP A 241 -4.86 -15.59 1.51
N SER A 242 -4.83 -16.72 0.80
CA SER A 242 -3.81 -17.77 0.94
C SER A 242 -2.91 -17.81 -0.29
N LYS A 243 -1.61 -17.65 -0.09
CA LYS A 243 -0.63 -17.81 -1.16
C LYS A 243 -0.67 -19.22 -1.75
N ASP A 244 -0.73 -20.25 -0.90
CA ASP A 244 -0.66 -21.64 -1.33
C ASP A 244 -1.87 -22.06 -2.16
N GLU A 245 -3.02 -21.39 -2.00
CA GLU A 245 -4.25 -21.68 -2.73
C GLU A 245 -4.43 -20.82 -3.99
N ARG A 246 -3.85 -19.63 -4.01
CA ARG A 246 -4.14 -18.58 -5.01
C ARG A 246 -2.97 -18.22 -5.90
N PHE A 247 -1.78 -18.76 -5.65
CA PHE A 247 -0.58 -18.54 -6.44
C PHE A 247 -0.04 -19.87 -6.96
N ALA A 248 0.38 -19.91 -8.23
CA ALA A 248 1.05 -21.06 -8.83
C ALA A 248 2.26 -20.64 -9.65
N SER A 249 3.30 -21.48 -9.66
CA SER A 249 4.38 -21.43 -10.64
C SER A 249 4.18 -22.55 -11.64
N VAL A 250 4.20 -22.20 -12.93
CA VAL A 250 3.97 -23.12 -14.05
C VAL A 250 5.25 -23.20 -14.89
N MET A 251 5.73 -24.41 -15.17
CA MET A 251 6.92 -24.62 -15.99
C MET A 251 6.56 -24.52 -17.47
N PHE A 252 7.24 -23.65 -18.21
CA PHE A 252 7.12 -23.54 -19.67
C PHE A 252 7.32 -24.90 -20.35
N GLY A 253 6.45 -25.23 -21.30
CA GLY A 253 6.52 -26.45 -22.11
C GLY A 253 6.07 -27.72 -21.38
N GLN A 254 5.61 -27.65 -20.13
CA GLN A 254 4.98 -28.78 -19.43
C GLN A 254 3.46 -28.71 -19.55
N GLU A 255 2.80 -29.84 -19.29
CA GLU A 255 1.34 -29.92 -19.17
C GLU A 255 0.85 -29.00 -18.06
N LEU A 256 -0.18 -28.20 -18.34
CA LEU A 256 -0.75 -27.27 -17.37
C LEU A 256 -1.47 -28.02 -16.24
N PRO A 257 -1.21 -27.70 -14.98
CA PRO A 257 -1.99 -28.22 -13.86
C PRO A 257 -3.42 -27.65 -13.88
N ASP A 258 -4.27 -28.11 -12.97
CA ASP A 258 -5.56 -27.44 -12.73
C ASP A 258 -5.32 -26.05 -12.12
N LEU A 259 -5.68 -25.00 -12.86
CA LEU A 259 -5.48 -23.59 -12.49
C LEU A 259 -6.77 -22.91 -11.99
N ARG A 260 -7.85 -23.67 -11.76
CA ARG A 260 -9.09 -23.10 -11.20
C ARG A 260 -8.86 -22.58 -9.78
N GLY A 261 -9.31 -21.38 -9.52
CA GLY A 261 -9.12 -20.65 -8.24
C GLY A 261 -7.74 -20.01 -8.07
N VAL A 262 -6.78 -20.26 -8.99
CA VAL A 262 -5.48 -19.60 -8.96
C VAL A 262 -5.60 -18.18 -9.52
N GLN A 263 -5.15 -17.19 -8.75
CA GLN A 263 -5.28 -15.77 -9.09
C GLN A 263 -3.99 -15.16 -9.66
N PHE A 264 -2.84 -15.64 -9.23
CA PHE A 264 -1.53 -15.15 -9.70
C PHE A 264 -0.71 -16.34 -10.19
N ILE A 265 -0.23 -16.26 -11.43
CA ILE A 265 0.51 -17.34 -12.09
C ILE A 265 1.85 -16.81 -12.58
N ASP A 266 2.94 -17.46 -12.18
CA ASP A 266 4.28 -17.17 -12.67
C ASP A 266 4.73 -18.28 -13.62
N VAL A 267 4.87 -17.98 -14.90
CA VAL A 267 5.38 -18.90 -15.91
C VAL A 267 6.90 -18.79 -15.93
N ILE A 268 7.57 -19.88 -15.53
CA ILE A 268 9.03 -19.94 -15.38
C ILE A 268 9.66 -20.96 -16.33
N GLY A 269 10.95 -20.86 -16.60
CA GLY A 269 11.71 -21.80 -17.39
C GLY A 269 12.59 -21.17 -18.45
N ALA A 270 12.89 -21.91 -19.51
CA ALA A 270 13.68 -21.44 -20.64
C ALA A 270 13.05 -21.88 -21.96
N ALA A 271 13.19 -21.08 -22.99
CA ALA A 271 12.71 -21.33 -24.34
C ALA A 271 13.76 -20.96 -25.40
N ASP A 272 13.69 -21.61 -26.56
CA ASP A 272 14.55 -21.28 -27.68
C ASP A 272 13.95 -20.13 -28.53
N GLU A 273 12.61 -19.99 -28.51
CA GLU A 273 11.88 -19.04 -29.35
C GLU A 273 10.81 -18.27 -28.58
N ALA A 274 10.78 -16.95 -28.76
CA ALA A 274 9.81 -16.06 -28.12
C ALA A 274 8.34 -16.36 -28.53
N VAL A 275 8.12 -16.82 -29.77
CA VAL A 275 6.77 -17.17 -30.27
C VAL A 275 6.18 -18.32 -29.46
N ALA A 276 6.97 -19.37 -29.18
CA ALA A 276 6.52 -20.49 -28.36
C ALA A 276 6.12 -20.06 -26.94
N VAL A 277 6.83 -19.07 -26.39
CA VAL A 277 6.47 -18.49 -25.09
C VAL A 277 5.13 -17.76 -25.16
N ALA A 278 4.92 -16.96 -26.22
CA ALA A 278 3.66 -16.24 -26.40
C ALA A 278 2.44 -17.19 -26.52
N ASP A 279 2.60 -18.27 -27.30
CA ASP A 279 1.56 -19.29 -27.46
C ASP A 279 1.26 -20.00 -26.13
N PHE A 280 2.29 -20.30 -25.34
CA PHE A 280 2.12 -20.92 -24.03
C PHE A 280 1.45 -19.98 -23.03
N MET A 281 1.84 -18.71 -23.01
CA MET A 281 1.19 -17.69 -22.19
C MET A 281 -0.31 -17.56 -22.52
N GLN A 282 -0.67 -17.63 -23.80
CA GLN A 282 -2.08 -17.64 -24.21
C GLN A 282 -2.80 -18.87 -23.65
N GLN A 283 -2.21 -20.06 -23.76
CA GLN A 283 -2.78 -21.29 -23.19
C GLN A 283 -2.97 -21.18 -21.68
N VAL A 284 -2.03 -20.56 -20.94
CA VAL A 284 -2.17 -20.33 -19.49
C VAL A 284 -3.40 -19.46 -19.22
N TRP A 285 -3.57 -18.36 -19.94
CA TRP A 285 -4.75 -17.48 -19.78
C TRP A 285 -6.07 -18.21 -20.09
N GLU A 286 -6.10 -19.06 -21.12
CA GLU A 286 -7.30 -19.82 -21.52
C GLU A 286 -7.69 -20.88 -20.46
N ASN A 287 -6.71 -21.42 -19.72
CA ASN A 287 -6.92 -22.47 -18.72
C ASN A 287 -7.02 -21.93 -17.27
N ALA A 288 -6.87 -20.63 -17.06
CA ALA A 288 -6.90 -19.99 -15.75
C ALA A 288 -8.02 -18.93 -15.67
N PRO A 289 -9.30 -19.32 -15.56
CA PRO A 289 -10.44 -18.40 -15.62
C PRO A 289 -10.47 -17.38 -14.46
N ASP A 290 -9.84 -17.72 -13.34
CA ASP A 290 -9.79 -16.87 -12.14
C ASP A 290 -8.50 -16.04 -12.05
N ALA A 291 -7.63 -16.09 -13.08
CA ALA A 291 -6.36 -15.39 -13.06
C ALA A 291 -6.53 -13.87 -13.11
N LEU A 292 -5.97 -13.18 -12.13
CA LEU A 292 -5.89 -11.73 -12.04
C LEU A 292 -4.62 -11.20 -12.72
N ALA A 293 -3.52 -11.96 -12.64
CA ALA A 293 -2.26 -11.65 -13.30
C ALA A 293 -1.48 -12.92 -13.67
N VAL A 294 -0.81 -12.89 -14.85
CA VAL A 294 0.08 -13.95 -15.31
C VAL A 294 1.42 -13.31 -15.70
N ARG A 295 2.48 -13.63 -14.96
CA ARG A 295 3.82 -13.11 -15.21
C ARG A 295 4.59 -14.07 -16.11
N ASN A 296 5.28 -13.50 -17.10
CA ASN A 296 6.24 -14.24 -17.92
C ASN A 296 7.66 -14.07 -17.34
N SER A 297 8.17 -15.11 -16.72
CA SER A 297 9.54 -15.23 -16.21
C SER A 297 10.38 -16.24 -16.99
N VAL A 298 9.98 -16.54 -18.25
CA VAL A 298 10.71 -17.47 -19.13
C VAL A 298 11.90 -16.76 -19.75
N SER A 299 13.10 -17.33 -19.60
CA SER A 299 14.30 -16.86 -20.31
C SER A 299 14.30 -17.38 -21.76
N VAL A 300 14.55 -16.51 -22.73
CA VAL A 300 14.63 -16.88 -24.16
C VAL A 300 16.08 -16.86 -24.64
N ALA A 301 16.53 -17.95 -25.31
CA ALA A 301 17.88 -18.03 -25.84
C ALA A 301 18.17 -16.86 -26.81
N GLY A 302 19.28 -16.16 -26.60
CA GLY A 302 19.71 -15.01 -27.45
C GLY A 302 19.00 -13.68 -27.14
N VAL A 303 18.04 -13.66 -26.25
CA VAL A 303 17.46 -12.44 -25.67
C VAL A 303 18.02 -12.33 -24.24
N SER A 304 18.97 -11.41 -24.02
CA SER A 304 19.28 -11.04 -22.64
C SER A 304 18.03 -10.39 -22.08
N VAL A 305 17.34 -11.07 -21.14
CA VAL A 305 16.48 -10.37 -20.21
C VAL A 305 17.45 -9.42 -19.51
N ALA A 306 17.36 -8.13 -19.77
CA ALA A 306 18.04 -7.15 -18.95
C ALA A 306 17.58 -7.45 -17.53
N ASP A 307 18.52 -7.88 -16.70
CA ASP A 307 18.25 -8.04 -15.26
C ASP A 307 17.60 -6.73 -14.82
N ASP A 308 16.40 -6.80 -14.27
CA ASP A 308 15.74 -5.65 -13.64
C ASP A 308 16.55 -5.08 -12.45
N GLU A 309 17.67 -5.73 -12.12
CA GLU A 309 18.71 -5.25 -11.20
C GLU A 309 19.92 -4.62 -11.90
N ALA A 310 20.06 -4.79 -13.23
CA ALA A 310 21.14 -4.18 -13.99
C ALA A 310 20.65 -2.87 -14.61
N GLU A 311 21.04 -1.77 -14.00
CA GLU A 311 20.81 -0.39 -14.42
C GLU A 311 19.31 0.00 -14.31
N LYS A 312 18.92 0.56 -13.16
CA LYS A 312 17.97 1.68 -13.18
C LYS A 312 18.38 2.49 -14.40
N PRO A 313 17.52 2.66 -15.42
CA PRO A 313 17.89 3.53 -16.53
C PRO A 313 18.37 4.79 -15.82
N VAL A 314 19.59 5.21 -16.12
CA VAL A 314 20.05 6.54 -15.72
C VAL A 314 18.91 7.38 -16.21
N VAL A 315 18.05 7.84 -15.28
CA VAL A 315 16.97 8.75 -15.62
C VAL A 315 17.73 9.96 -16.06
N GLU A 316 17.98 9.98 -17.38
CA GLU A 316 18.59 11.14 -18.00
C GLU A 316 17.73 12.28 -17.53
N ASP A 317 18.29 13.13 -16.70
CA ASP A 317 17.63 14.29 -16.15
C ASP A 317 16.85 14.95 -17.29
N LEU A 318 15.58 15.22 -17.04
CA LEU A 318 14.66 15.79 -18.04
C LEU A 318 15.30 16.97 -18.78
N ARG A 319 16.14 17.75 -18.08
CA ARG A 319 16.91 18.86 -18.61
C ARG A 319 17.95 18.40 -19.65
N THR A 320 18.71 17.36 -19.34
CA THR A 320 19.70 16.74 -20.26
C THR A 320 19.01 16.17 -21.48
N ARG A 321 17.87 15.51 -21.32
CA ARG A 321 17.07 14.97 -22.42
C ARG A 321 16.51 16.06 -23.32
N ILE A 322 15.93 17.14 -22.75
CA ILE A 322 15.43 18.29 -23.50
C ILE A 322 16.59 18.99 -24.23
N SER A 323 17.74 19.19 -23.58
CA SER A 323 18.91 19.78 -24.21
C SER A 323 19.38 18.99 -25.46
N ARG A 324 19.39 17.66 -25.35
CA ARG A 324 19.76 16.79 -26.49
C ARG A 324 18.72 16.82 -27.62
N GLU A 325 17.43 16.85 -27.29
CA GLU A 325 16.36 16.91 -28.30
C GLU A 325 16.31 18.27 -29.01
N LEU A 326 16.76 19.34 -28.35
CA LEU A 326 16.82 20.69 -28.92
C LEU A 326 18.17 20.99 -29.61
N ASP A 327 19.18 20.14 -29.47
CA ASP A 327 20.51 20.36 -30.04
C ASP A 327 20.41 20.55 -31.56
N GLY A 328 21.04 21.64 -32.06
CA GLY A 328 20.95 22.03 -33.45
C GLY A 328 19.65 22.73 -33.88
N THR A 329 18.75 23.08 -32.94
CA THR A 329 17.54 23.89 -33.21
C THR A 329 17.71 25.32 -32.69
N ASP A 330 16.94 26.28 -33.26
CA ASP A 330 16.91 27.68 -32.81
C ASP A 330 16.41 27.84 -31.36
N LEU A 331 15.89 26.78 -30.72
CA LEU A 331 15.39 26.75 -29.36
C LEU A 331 16.45 26.34 -28.32
N ALA A 332 17.58 25.80 -28.74
CA ALA A 332 18.62 25.30 -27.86
C ALA A 332 19.20 26.42 -26.95
N ASP A 333 19.48 27.59 -27.52
CA ASP A 333 20.01 28.74 -26.79
C ASP A 333 18.99 29.30 -25.80
N LEU A 334 17.71 29.41 -26.20
CA LEU A 334 16.63 29.88 -25.34
C LEU A 334 16.40 28.91 -24.16
N PHE A 335 16.43 27.64 -24.39
CA PHE A 335 16.31 26.64 -23.34
C PHE A 335 17.48 26.70 -22.36
N SER A 336 18.71 26.92 -22.85
CA SER A 336 19.90 27.04 -22.04
C SER A 336 19.88 28.29 -21.14
N GLU A 337 19.30 29.41 -21.62
CA GLU A 337 19.10 30.62 -20.81
C GLU A 337 18.04 30.40 -19.72
N LEU A 338 16.85 29.90 -20.08
CA LEU A 338 15.77 29.61 -19.13
C LEU A 338 16.20 28.60 -18.06
N ALA A 339 16.97 27.60 -18.45
CA ALA A 339 17.48 26.58 -17.53
C ALA A 339 18.51 27.11 -16.52
N LYS A 340 19.15 28.26 -16.79
CA LYS A 340 20.03 28.96 -15.82
C LYS A 340 19.23 29.78 -14.81
N GLU A 341 18.09 30.34 -15.21
CA GLU A 341 17.21 31.13 -14.32
C GLU A 341 16.46 30.28 -13.30
N VAL A 342 16.18 29.00 -13.62
CA VAL A 342 15.45 28.06 -12.73
C VAL A 342 16.38 27.34 -11.73
N ALA A 343 17.69 27.55 -11.81
CA ALA A 343 18.70 26.91 -10.96
C ALA A 343 19.12 27.76 -9.74
N VAL A 344 18.26 28.70 -9.29
CA VAL A 344 18.46 29.51 -8.06
C VAL A 344 17.55 29.04 -6.94
#